data_c3ed3a8015d0403800a1d662221af82b
#
_entry.id   c3ed3a8015d0403800a1d662221af82b
#
_cell.length_a   1.000
_cell.length_b   1.000
_cell.length_c   1.000
_cell.angle_alpha   90.00
_cell.angle_beta   90.00
_cell.angle_gamma   90.00
#
_symmetry.space_group_name_H-M   'P 1'
#
loop_
_entity.id
_entity.type
_entity.pdbx_description
1 polymer ?
#
loop_
_entity_poly.entity_id
_entity_poly.type
_entity_poly.pdbx_seq_one_letter_code
_entity_poly.pdbx_strand_id
1 'polypeptide(L)'
;MATIRKRGKTYQIRVSTGYDALYRQVVRTKTWKPKPGMSDKQIEAELNKQAVMFEELCTRGIVPSNMKFQELAEKWFDEYAVVNLKKSSVQRLRGVTKRIYSAFGHIRVDKITRGQIQAFIDDLARNGKNFLNGQPLYRKTIIHHLNLLSDVFNYAIRLEMIEDNPCKNIFVPKGRKKEKEIYTVEEMKQLFALAEEYGTLDYRAFLTLAVYSGFRSGELMGLEWKDIDWDNNVISVRRTAN
;
A
#
# COMPACT_ATOMS: atom_id res chain seq x y z
N MET A 1 -29.09 -6.65 20.78
CA MET A 1 -30.30 -6.07 20.13
C MET A 1 -30.09 -4.60 19.88
N ALA A 2 -30.35 -4.14 18.65
CA ALA A 2 -30.20 -2.74 18.29
C ALA A 2 -31.28 -1.87 18.96
N THR A 3 -30.89 -0.73 19.50
CA THR A 3 -31.82 0.26 20.08
C THR A 3 -31.85 1.50 19.19
N ILE A 4 -33.06 1.98 18.87
CA ILE A 4 -33.26 3.11 17.98
C ILE A 4 -33.72 4.33 18.81
N ARG A 5 -33.07 5.49 18.60
CA ARG A 5 -33.46 6.74 19.25
C ARG A 5 -33.60 7.86 18.21
N LYS A 6 -34.74 8.53 18.19
CA LYS A 6 -34.98 9.72 17.35
C LYS A 6 -34.23 10.91 17.90
N ARG A 7 -33.51 11.63 17.03
CA ARG A 7 -32.79 12.88 17.34
C ARG A 7 -33.14 13.94 16.30
N GLY A 8 -34.18 14.70 16.57
CA GLY A 8 -34.70 15.69 15.63
C GLY A 8 -35.13 15.05 14.31
N LYS A 9 -34.47 15.43 13.20
CA LYS A 9 -34.72 14.90 11.85
C LYS A 9 -33.92 13.64 11.51
N THR A 10 -33.19 13.06 12.47
CA THR A 10 -32.34 11.88 12.28
C THR A 10 -32.63 10.80 13.31
N TYR A 11 -32.22 9.57 13.03
CA TYR A 11 -32.35 8.44 13.94
C TYR A 11 -30.96 7.90 14.29
N GLN A 12 -30.72 7.64 15.57
CA GLN A 12 -29.51 7.01 16.06
C GLN A 12 -29.81 5.55 16.39
N ILE A 13 -29.13 4.65 15.71
CA ILE A 13 -29.15 3.20 15.98
C ILE A 13 -27.96 2.90 16.88
N ARG A 14 -28.19 2.20 17.99
CA ARG A 14 -27.17 1.81 18.97
C ARG A 14 -27.15 0.30 19.15
N VAL A 15 -25.96 -0.30 19.13
CA VAL A 15 -25.75 -1.73 19.36
C VAL A 15 -24.69 -1.87 20.44
N SER A 16 -24.96 -2.67 21.45
CA SER A 16 -23.95 -3.06 22.43
C SER A 16 -23.18 -4.28 21.92
N THR A 17 -21.86 -4.20 21.92
CA THR A 17 -20.95 -5.25 21.43
C THR A 17 -20.16 -5.93 22.56
N GLY A 18 -20.63 -5.81 23.81
CA GLY A 18 -19.97 -6.40 24.98
C GLY A 18 -19.31 -5.36 25.86
N TYR A 19 -18.24 -5.78 26.55
CA TYR A 19 -17.48 -4.95 27.50
C TYR A 19 -16.01 -4.91 27.09
N ASP A 20 -15.34 -3.80 27.35
CA ASP A 20 -13.90 -3.66 27.19
C ASP A 20 -13.12 -4.35 28.32
N ALA A 21 -11.79 -4.35 28.23
CA ALA A 21 -10.92 -4.93 29.26
C ALA A 21 -11.06 -4.25 30.65
N LEU A 22 -11.70 -3.11 30.73
CA LEU A 22 -12.00 -2.37 31.96
C LEU A 22 -13.47 -2.54 32.39
N TYR A 23 -14.18 -3.54 31.88
CA TYR A 23 -15.60 -3.82 32.14
C TYR A 23 -16.55 -2.66 31.78
N ARG A 24 -16.18 -1.74 30.88
CA ARG A 24 -17.06 -0.71 30.36
C ARG A 24 -17.79 -1.19 29.12
N GLN A 25 -19.09 -0.95 29.08
CA GLN A 25 -19.93 -1.36 27.94
C GLN A 25 -19.48 -0.68 26.65
N VAL A 26 -19.12 -1.47 25.64
CA VAL A 26 -18.79 -0.97 24.30
C VAL A 26 -20.09 -0.83 23.51
N VAL A 27 -20.42 0.43 23.15
CA VAL A 27 -21.63 0.75 22.39
C VAL A 27 -21.23 1.32 21.03
N ARG A 28 -21.70 0.70 19.97
CA ARG A 28 -21.56 1.20 18.61
C ARG A 28 -22.79 2.00 18.22
N THR A 29 -22.59 3.08 17.47
CA THR A 29 -23.71 3.95 17.05
C THR A 29 -23.61 4.27 15.56
N LYS A 30 -24.78 4.26 14.89
CA LYS A 30 -24.94 4.68 13.51
C LYS A 30 -26.07 5.71 13.43
N THR A 31 -25.82 6.83 12.76
CA THR A 31 -26.86 7.83 12.49
C THR A 31 -27.42 7.61 11.09
N TRP A 32 -28.74 7.56 10.99
CA TRP A 32 -29.47 7.45 9.74
C TRP A 32 -30.42 8.63 9.57
N LYS A 33 -30.53 9.15 8.35
CA LYS A 33 -31.43 10.26 8.00
C LYS A 33 -32.39 9.80 6.91
N PRO A 34 -33.72 9.97 7.10
CA PRO A 34 -34.71 9.67 6.06
C PRO A 34 -34.44 10.50 4.80
N LYS A 35 -34.77 9.92 3.65
CA LYS A 35 -34.78 10.66 2.39
C LYS A 35 -36.02 11.57 2.35
N PRO A 36 -35.95 12.74 1.71
CA PRO A 36 -37.12 13.59 1.51
C PRO A 36 -38.24 12.82 0.79
N GLY A 37 -39.48 12.98 1.26
CA GLY A 37 -40.66 12.35 0.64
C GLY A 37 -40.98 10.93 1.12
N MET A 38 -40.27 10.37 2.09
CA MET A 38 -40.63 9.08 2.69
C MET A 38 -41.82 9.24 3.66
N SER A 39 -42.80 8.33 3.56
CA SER A 39 -43.89 8.22 4.55
C SER A 39 -43.38 7.61 5.86
N ASP A 40 -44.07 7.81 6.97
CA ASP A 40 -43.70 7.28 8.29
C ASP A 40 -43.54 5.76 8.27
N LYS A 41 -44.41 5.02 7.58
CA LYS A 41 -44.30 3.57 7.40
C LYS A 41 -43.04 3.16 6.63
N GLN A 42 -42.65 3.92 5.60
CA GLN A 42 -41.43 3.68 4.85
C GLN A 42 -40.17 3.98 5.68
N ILE A 43 -40.22 5.03 6.50
CA ILE A 43 -39.17 5.41 7.43
C ILE A 43 -38.94 4.27 8.45
N GLU A 44 -40.02 3.76 9.04
CA GLU A 44 -39.96 2.70 10.04
C GLU A 44 -39.40 1.38 9.44
N ALA A 45 -39.89 0.97 8.27
CA ALA A 45 -39.46 -0.23 7.58
C ALA A 45 -37.94 -0.15 7.22
N GLU A 46 -37.51 0.96 6.63
CA GLU A 46 -36.12 1.16 6.27
C GLU A 46 -35.23 1.29 7.52
N LEU A 47 -35.70 1.93 8.57
CA LEU A 47 -34.98 2.07 9.83
C LEU A 47 -34.76 0.72 10.52
N ASN A 48 -35.77 -0.14 10.54
CA ASN A 48 -35.66 -1.50 11.06
C ASN A 48 -34.67 -2.33 10.23
N LYS A 49 -34.71 -2.24 8.90
CA LYS A 49 -33.74 -2.87 8.02
C LYS A 49 -32.31 -2.40 8.31
N GLN A 50 -32.11 -1.09 8.46
CA GLN A 50 -30.81 -0.52 8.80
C GLN A 50 -30.33 -0.94 10.19
N ALA A 51 -31.24 -1.12 11.14
CA ALA A 51 -30.91 -1.58 12.49
C ALA A 51 -30.43 -3.04 12.49
N VAL A 52 -31.14 -3.94 11.78
CA VAL A 52 -30.75 -5.33 11.63
C VAL A 52 -29.41 -5.46 10.93
N MET A 53 -29.22 -4.77 9.81
CA MET A 53 -27.93 -4.77 9.09
C MET A 53 -26.78 -4.24 9.96
N PHE A 54 -27.03 -3.20 10.75
CA PHE A 54 -26.00 -2.63 11.63
C PHE A 54 -25.67 -3.57 12.80
N GLU A 55 -26.68 -4.25 13.35
CA GLU A 55 -26.49 -5.25 14.39
C GLU A 55 -25.66 -6.44 13.88
N GLU A 56 -25.97 -6.97 12.69
CA GLU A 56 -25.19 -8.03 12.03
C GLU A 56 -23.72 -7.62 11.83
N LEU A 57 -23.47 -6.40 11.33
CA LEU A 57 -22.11 -5.89 11.17
C LEU A 57 -21.38 -5.82 12.52
N CYS A 58 -22.03 -5.31 13.56
CA CYS A 58 -21.46 -5.23 14.91
C CYS A 58 -21.19 -6.61 15.49
N THR A 59 -22.07 -7.59 15.26
CA THR A 59 -21.90 -8.98 15.72
C THR A 59 -20.73 -9.66 15.03
N ARG A 60 -20.47 -9.31 13.77
CA ARG A 60 -19.29 -9.78 13.02
C ARG A 60 -18.00 -9.04 13.39
N GLY A 61 -18.05 -8.12 14.35
CA GLY A 61 -16.91 -7.31 14.79
C GLY A 61 -16.59 -6.11 13.90
N ILE A 62 -17.39 -5.87 12.83
CA ILE A 62 -17.10 -4.76 11.91
C ILE A 62 -17.52 -3.44 12.51
N VAL A 63 -16.60 -2.50 12.55
CA VAL A 63 -16.82 -1.13 13.00
C VAL A 63 -16.98 -0.23 11.79
N PRO A 64 -18.22 0.13 11.39
CA PRO A 64 -18.41 1.09 10.31
C PRO A 64 -17.68 2.39 10.64
N SER A 65 -16.63 2.68 9.94
CA SER A 65 -15.85 3.89 10.11
C SER A 65 -16.22 4.90 9.03
N ASN A 66 -16.31 6.18 9.40
CA ASN A 66 -16.42 7.27 8.44
C ASN A 66 -15.06 7.70 7.88
N MET A 67 -13.98 7.01 8.26
CA MET A 67 -12.61 7.32 7.87
C MET A 67 -12.45 7.27 6.35
N LYS A 68 -11.81 8.28 5.80
CA LYS A 68 -11.45 8.34 4.39
C LYS A 68 -10.20 7.51 4.13
N PHE A 69 -10.04 7.08 2.89
CA PHE A 69 -8.90 6.25 2.50
C PHE A 69 -7.56 6.92 2.80
N GLN A 70 -7.42 8.22 2.53
CA GLN A 70 -6.18 8.94 2.81
C GLN A 70 -5.84 8.97 4.30
N GLU A 71 -6.82 9.20 5.17
CA GLU A 71 -6.64 9.19 6.62
C GLU A 71 -6.16 7.81 7.12
N LEU A 72 -6.77 6.73 6.59
CA LEU A 72 -6.36 5.37 6.90
C LEU A 72 -4.96 5.05 6.38
N ALA A 73 -4.64 5.48 5.16
CA ALA A 73 -3.32 5.25 4.57
C ALA A 73 -2.21 5.97 5.36
N GLU A 74 -2.44 7.23 5.78
CA GLU A 74 -1.46 7.93 6.63
C GLU A 74 -1.30 7.23 7.98
N LYS A 75 -2.40 6.79 8.60
CA LYS A 75 -2.35 5.99 9.83
C LYS A 75 -1.56 4.69 9.63
N TRP A 76 -1.75 4.00 8.50
CA TRP A 76 -0.97 2.81 8.15
C TRP A 76 0.52 3.12 7.99
N PHE A 77 0.86 4.25 7.37
CA PHE A 77 2.26 4.67 7.26
C PHE A 77 2.89 4.91 8.61
N ASP A 78 2.21 5.63 9.51
CA ASP A 78 2.75 6.04 10.80
C ASP A 78 2.82 4.87 11.79
N GLU A 79 1.78 4.05 11.88
CA GLU A 79 1.70 2.98 12.88
C GLU A 79 2.34 1.67 12.42
N TYR A 80 2.39 1.39 11.11
CA TYR A 80 2.89 0.13 10.60
C TYR A 80 4.12 0.27 9.71
N ALA A 81 4.06 1.09 8.66
CA ALA A 81 5.10 1.08 7.64
C ALA A 81 6.44 1.62 8.17
N VAL A 82 6.42 2.72 8.92
CA VAL A 82 7.63 3.34 9.49
C VAL A 82 8.29 2.41 10.50
N VAL A 83 7.52 1.64 11.25
CA VAL A 83 8.03 0.73 12.28
C VAL A 83 8.57 -0.57 11.68
N ASN A 84 7.91 -1.12 10.62
CA ASN A 84 8.18 -2.47 10.14
C ASN A 84 8.95 -2.52 8.82
N LEU A 85 9.05 -1.41 8.08
CA LEU A 85 9.69 -1.39 6.77
C LEU A 85 10.97 -0.55 6.78
N LYS A 86 11.90 -0.91 5.89
CA LYS A 86 13.10 -0.11 5.67
C LYS A 86 12.73 1.29 5.17
N LYS A 87 13.47 2.31 5.59
CA LYS A 87 13.27 3.72 5.23
C LYS A 87 13.13 3.93 3.71
N SER A 88 13.98 3.28 2.92
CA SER A 88 13.93 3.31 1.44
C SER A 88 12.63 2.74 0.88
N SER A 89 12.06 1.68 1.50
CA SER A 89 10.77 1.10 1.12
C SER A 89 9.62 2.06 1.41
N VAL A 90 9.61 2.68 2.59
CA VAL A 90 8.60 3.68 2.97
C VAL A 90 8.62 4.86 1.99
N GLN A 91 9.82 5.39 1.68
CA GLN A 91 9.97 6.49 0.73
C GLN A 91 9.43 6.13 -0.66
N ARG A 92 9.73 4.92 -1.15
CA ARG A 92 9.20 4.43 -2.43
C ARG A 92 7.67 4.29 -2.42
N LEU A 93 7.09 3.76 -1.34
CA LEU A 93 5.64 3.64 -1.19
C LEU A 93 4.97 5.02 -1.13
N ARG A 94 5.55 5.97 -0.42
CA ARG A 94 5.10 7.36 -0.42
C ARG A 94 5.13 7.99 -1.83
N GLY A 95 6.07 7.60 -2.67
CA GLY A 95 6.16 8.06 -4.07
C GLY A 95 4.95 7.69 -4.93
N VAL A 96 4.23 6.61 -4.61
CA VAL A 96 3.03 6.19 -5.39
C VAL A 96 1.71 6.70 -4.80
N THR A 97 1.70 7.28 -3.58
CA THR A 97 0.47 7.74 -2.91
C THR A 97 -0.25 8.84 -3.68
N LYS A 98 0.48 9.74 -4.35
CA LYS A 98 -0.12 10.91 -5.03
C LYS A 98 -1.27 10.52 -5.96
N ARG A 99 -1.09 9.49 -6.78
CA ARG A 99 -2.14 9.02 -7.71
C ARG A 99 -3.28 8.32 -6.98
N ILE A 100 -2.94 7.53 -5.97
CA ILE A 100 -3.92 6.82 -5.15
C ILE A 100 -4.80 7.81 -4.39
N TYR A 101 -4.20 8.86 -3.79
CA TYR A 101 -4.95 9.87 -3.05
C TYR A 101 -5.83 10.73 -3.95
N SER A 102 -5.36 11.04 -5.16
CA SER A 102 -6.20 11.73 -6.16
C SER A 102 -7.44 10.90 -6.52
N ALA A 103 -7.31 9.58 -6.63
CA ALA A 103 -8.42 8.70 -7.01
C ALA A 103 -9.33 8.34 -5.83
N PHE A 104 -8.76 8.00 -4.68
CA PHE A 104 -9.49 7.38 -3.57
C PHE A 104 -9.43 8.15 -2.26
N GLY A 105 -8.50 9.11 -2.11
CA GLY A 105 -8.21 9.76 -0.83
C GLY A 105 -9.43 10.36 -0.14
N HIS A 106 -10.35 10.92 -0.90
CA HIS A 106 -11.59 11.54 -0.42
C HIS A 106 -12.74 10.57 -0.17
N ILE A 107 -12.62 9.31 -0.61
CA ILE A 107 -13.67 8.29 -0.50
C ILE A 107 -13.55 7.57 0.84
N ARG A 108 -14.67 7.25 1.46
CA ARG A 108 -14.70 6.42 2.67
C ARG A 108 -14.21 5.00 2.35
N VAL A 109 -13.45 4.42 3.28
CA VAL A 109 -12.84 3.09 3.13
C VAL A 109 -13.89 2.01 2.79
N ASP A 110 -15.05 2.04 3.48
CA ASP A 110 -16.17 1.10 3.28
C ASP A 110 -16.94 1.28 1.97
N LYS A 111 -16.65 2.32 1.20
CA LYS A 111 -17.32 2.65 -0.07
C LYS A 111 -16.47 2.42 -1.31
N ILE A 112 -15.21 2.07 -1.14
CA ILE A 112 -14.33 1.75 -2.27
C ILE A 112 -14.61 0.33 -2.74
N THR A 113 -14.99 0.19 -4.00
CA THR A 113 -15.38 -1.08 -4.61
C THR A 113 -14.26 -1.67 -5.47
N ARG A 114 -14.30 -2.98 -5.69
CA ARG A 114 -13.40 -3.67 -6.62
C ARG A 114 -13.46 -3.07 -8.03
N GLY A 115 -14.66 -2.71 -8.51
CA GLY A 115 -14.83 -2.10 -9.83
C GLY A 115 -14.10 -0.76 -9.97
N GLN A 116 -14.13 0.08 -8.93
CA GLN A 116 -13.39 1.34 -8.92
C GLN A 116 -11.87 1.11 -8.94
N ILE A 117 -11.37 0.11 -8.18
CA ILE A 117 -9.95 -0.24 -8.19
C ILE A 117 -9.54 -0.80 -9.54
N GLN A 118 -10.35 -1.67 -10.17
CA GLN A 118 -10.07 -2.17 -11.51
C GLN A 118 -10.01 -1.02 -12.53
N ALA A 119 -10.98 -0.12 -12.52
CA ALA A 119 -10.99 1.05 -13.40
C ALA A 119 -9.74 1.93 -13.21
N PHE A 120 -9.29 2.14 -11.97
CA PHE A 120 -8.05 2.86 -11.68
C PHE A 120 -6.80 2.15 -12.23
N ILE A 121 -6.70 0.84 -12.07
CA ILE A 121 -5.58 0.03 -12.60
C ILE A 121 -5.58 0.05 -14.14
N ASP A 122 -6.75 -0.03 -14.76
CA ASP A 122 -6.90 0.05 -16.23
C ASP A 122 -6.53 1.44 -16.75
N ASP A 123 -6.89 2.50 -16.03
CA ASP A 123 -6.49 3.88 -16.37
C ASP A 123 -4.97 4.06 -16.23
N LEU A 124 -4.35 3.56 -15.17
CA LEU A 124 -2.90 3.56 -15.02
C LEU A 124 -2.19 2.82 -16.17
N ALA A 125 -2.78 1.74 -16.66
CA ALA A 125 -2.21 0.96 -17.76
C ALA A 125 -2.31 1.67 -19.12
N ARG A 126 -3.40 2.41 -19.36
CA ARG A 126 -3.67 3.10 -20.64
C ARG A 126 -3.04 4.49 -20.68
N ASN A 127 -3.25 5.28 -19.65
CA ASN A 127 -2.98 6.71 -19.61
C ASN A 127 -1.86 7.10 -18.64
N GLY A 128 -1.43 6.18 -17.77
CA GLY A 128 -0.44 6.46 -16.75
C GLY A 128 0.93 6.73 -17.34
N LYS A 129 1.49 7.92 -17.04
CA LYS A 129 2.83 8.33 -17.49
C LYS A 129 3.77 8.45 -16.29
N ASN A 130 5.02 8.09 -16.51
CA ASN A 130 6.07 8.33 -15.52
C ASN A 130 6.32 9.83 -15.37
N PHE A 131 6.38 10.32 -14.13
CA PHE A 131 6.57 11.75 -13.84
C PHE A 131 7.93 12.31 -14.28
N LEU A 132 8.95 11.44 -14.38
CA LEU A 132 10.31 11.88 -14.72
C LEU A 132 10.55 11.97 -16.22
N ASN A 133 10.04 11.01 -17.00
CA ASN A 133 10.37 10.92 -18.43
C ASN A 133 9.14 10.89 -19.35
N GLY A 134 7.93 11.05 -18.82
CA GLY A 134 6.69 11.07 -19.59
C GLY A 134 6.30 9.74 -20.27
N GLN A 135 7.11 8.70 -20.13
CA GLN A 135 6.86 7.40 -20.75
C GLN A 135 5.71 6.65 -20.05
N PRO A 136 5.00 5.74 -20.76
CA PRO A 136 3.97 4.90 -20.15
C PRO A 136 4.51 4.13 -18.94
N LEU A 137 3.64 3.92 -17.93
CA LEU A 137 4.02 3.18 -16.75
C LEU A 137 4.33 1.72 -17.08
N TYR A 138 5.43 1.21 -16.53
CA TYR A 138 5.71 -0.22 -16.56
C TYR A 138 4.72 -0.99 -15.67
N ARG A 139 4.39 -2.21 -16.08
CA ARG A 139 3.52 -3.12 -15.31
C ARG A 139 3.93 -3.24 -13.83
N LYS A 140 5.23 -3.29 -13.55
CA LYS A 140 5.78 -3.34 -12.19
C LYS A 140 5.35 -2.12 -11.35
N THR A 141 5.35 -0.93 -11.94
CA THR A 141 4.91 0.30 -11.27
C THR A 141 3.41 0.25 -10.97
N ILE A 142 2.60 -0.26 -11.91
CA ILE A 142 1.15 -0.43 -11.69
C ILE A 142 0.89 -1.42 -10.55
N ILE A 143 1.62 -2.53 -10.52
CA ILE A 143 1.55 -3.52 -9.42
C ILE A 143 1.93 -2.86 -8.07
N HIS A 144 2.89 -1.95 -8.02
CA HIS A 144 3.22 -1.24 -6.77
C HIS A 144 2.06 -0.39 -6.25
N HIS A 145 1.26 0.25 -7.14
CA HIS A 145 0.05 0.96 -6.72
C HIS A 145 -0.99 -0.01 -6.15
N LEU A 146 -1.22 -1.15 -6.82
CA LEU A 146 -2.15 -2.17 -6.36
C LEU A 146 -1.72 -2.78 -5.01
N ASN A 147 -0.43 -3.06 -4.84
CA ASN A 147 0.10 -3.61 -3.59
C ASN A 147 -0.10 -2.63 -2.42
N LEU A 148 0.22 -1.34 -2.60
CA LEU A 148 -0.02 -0.35 -1.55
C LEU A 148 -1.51 -0.24 -1.19
N LEU A 149 -2.41 -0.21 -2.18
CA LEU A 149 -3.85 -0.26 -1.93
C LEU A 149 -4.23 -1.49 -1.12
N SER A 150 -3.73 -2.67 -1.53
CA SER A 150 -4.00 -3.94 -0.86
C SER A 150 -3.49 -3.95 0.59
N ASP A 151 -2.30 -3.42 0.85
CA ASP A 151 -1.70 -3.36 2.19
C ASP A 151 -2.53 -2.47 3.13
N VAL A 152 -2.97 -1.30 2.64
CA VAL A 152 -3.84 -0.38 3.40
C VAL A 152 -5.22 -1.02 3.66
N PHE A 153 -5.80 -1.74 2.69
CA PHE A 153 -7.07 -2.45 2.92
C PHE A 153 -6.91 -3.66 3.85
N ASN A 154 -5.79 -4.38 3.80
CA ASN A 154 -5.49 -5.43 4.78
C ASN A 154 -5.35 -4.85 6.19
N TYR A 155 -4.83 -3.64 6.31
CA TYR A 155 -4.79 -2.92 7.58
C TYR A 155 -6.20 -2.51 8.04
N ALA A 156 -7.09 -2.08 7.11
CA ALA A 156 -8.49 -1.83 7.40
C ALA A 156 -9.23 -3.06 7.94
N ILE A 157 -8.94 -4.25 7.40
CA ILE A 157 -9.48 -5.52 7.89
C ILE A 157 -8.99 -5.79 9.33
N ARG A 158 -7.69 -5.60 9.61
CA ARG A 158 -7.14 -5.75 10.97
C ARG A 158 -7.76 -4.79 11.98
N LEU A 159 -8.19 -3.61 11.52
CA LEU A 159 -8.93 -2.66 12.35
C LEU A 159 -10.45 -2.90 12.36
N GLU A 160 -10.91 -4.01 11.80
CA GLU A 160 -12.32 -4.40 11.74
C GLU A 160 -13.22 -3.36 11.04
N MET A 161 -12.66 -2.58 10.11
CA MET A 161 -13.39 -1.53 9.37
C MET A 161 -14.13 -2.07 8.15
N ILE A 162 -13.62 -3.15 7.55
CA ILE A 162 -14.17 -3.85 6.39
C ILE A 162 -13.96 -5.37 6.53
N GLU A 163 -14.80 -6.17 5.89
CA GLU A 163 -14.71 -7.64 5.90
C GLU A 163 -13.68 -8.16 4.92
N ASP A 164 -13.70 -7.62 3.71
CA ASP A 164 -12.91 -8.10 2.59
C ASP A 164 -12.04 -7.02 1.97
N ASN A 165 -10.90 -7.45 1.44
CA ASN A 165 -10.01 -6.57 0.69
C ASN A 165 -10.54 -6.43 -0.76
N PRO A 166 -10.94 -5.22 -1.18
CA PRO A 166 -11.46 -4.99 -2.53
C PRO A 166 -10.38 -5.11 -3.62
N CYS A 167 -9.10 -5.20 -3.25
CA CYS A 167 -8.00 -5.43 -4.20
C CYS A 167 -7.85 -6.91 -4.61
N LYS A 168 -8.57 -7.84 -3.98
CA LYS A 168 -8.53 -9.25 -4.38
C LYS A 168 -9.04 -9.43 -5.80
N ASN A 169 -8.32 -10.28 -6.57
CA ASN A 169 -8.68 -10.63 -7.96
C ASN A 169 -8.75 -9.45 -8.94
N ILE A 170 -7.95 -8.40 -8.71
CA ILE A 170 -7.77 -7.32 -9.69
C ILE A 170 -6.85 -7.80 -10.80
N PHE A 171 -7.31 -7.65 -12.04
CA PHE A 171 -6.51 -7.96 -13.23
C PHE A 171 -5.56 -6.79 -13.54
N VAL A 172 -4.28 -7.11 -13.67
CA VAL A 172 -3.26 -6.14 -14.13
C VAL A 172 -2.84 -6.55 -15.56
N PRO A 173 -3.08 -5.69 -16.57
CA PRO A 173 -2.74 -5.98 -17.95
C PRO A 173 -1.27 -6.39 -18.11
N LYS A 174 -1.00 -7.30 -19.04
CA LYS A 174 0.37 -7.69 -19.40
C LYS A 174 1.07 -6.47 -20.00
N GLY A 175 2.14 -6.02 -19.37
CA GLY A 175 2.98 -4.96 -19.90
C GLY A 175 4.03 -5.49 -20.86
N ARG A 176 4.64 -4.58 -21.64
CA ARG A 176 5.83 -4.91 -22.43
C ARG A 176 6.95 -5.35 -21.48
N LYS A 177 7.60 -6.46 -21.81
CA LYS A 177 8.87 -6.82 -21.18
C LYS A 177 9.93 -5.88 -21.73
N LYS A 178 10.68 -5.20 -20.84
CA LYS A 178 11.90 -4.55 -21.25
C LYS A 178 12.97 -5.65 -21.32
N GLU A 179 13.52 -5.89 -22.51
CA GLU A 179 14.73 -6.67 -22.63
C GLU A 179 15.84 -5.93 -21.85
N LYS A 180 16.59 -6.67 -21.07
CA LYS A 180 17.76 -6.12 -20.40
C LYS A 180 18.91 -6.14 -21.38
N GLU A 181 19.38 -4.98 -21.74
CA GLU A 181 20.62 -4.86 -22.48
C GLU A 181 21.76 -5.31 -21.53
N ILE A 182 22.60 -6.19 -22.04
CA ILE A 182 23.77 -6.71 -21.35
C ILE A 182 24.97 -6.16 -22.10
N TYR A 183 25.95 -5.63 -21.39
CA TYR A 183 27.18 -5.16 -22.01
C TYR A 183 27.91 -6.29 -22.74
N THR A 184 28.37 -6.00 -23.95
CA THR A 184 29.27 -6.90 -24.69
C THR A 184 30.67 -6.87 -24.06
N VAL A 185 31.50 -7.82 -24.45
CA VAL A 185 32.89 -7.88 -23.97
C VAL A 185 33.66 -6.61 -24.37
N GLU A 186 33.42 -6.12 -25.57
CA GLU A 186 34.02 -4.91 -26.13
C GLU A 186 33.61 -3.66 -25.34
N GLU A 187 32.33 -3.50 -25.05
CA GLU A 187 31.81 -2.41 -24.21
C GLU A 187 32.36 -2.48 -22.78
N MET A 188 32.50 -3.68 -22.22
CA MET A 188 33.13 -3.84 -20.90
C MET A 188 34.61 -3.43 -20.91
N LYS A 189 35.39 -3.81 -21.95
CA LYS A 189 36.77 -3.36 -22.08
C LYS A 189 36.86 -1.82 -22.17
N GLN A 190 35.98 -1.19 -22.94
CA GLN A 190 35.92 0.28 -23.03
C GLN A 190 35.57 0.91 -21.68
N LEU A 191 34.60 0.34 -20.94
CA LEU A 191 34.22 0.81 -19.61
C LEU A 191 35.40 0.76 -18.63
N PHE A 192 36.18 -0.35 -18.63
CA PHE A 192 37.39 -0.46 -17.80
C PHE A 192 38.46 0.54 -18.21
N ALA A 193 38.74 0.75 -19.51
CA ALA A 193 39.69 1.73 -19.97
C ALA A 193 39.31 3.18 -19.55
N LEU A 194 38.02 3.55 -19.68
CA LEU A 194 37.55 4.83 -19.20
C LEU A 194 37.61 4.98 -17.67
N ALA A 195 37.34 3.91 -16.94
CA ALA A 195 37.50 3.89 -15.49
C ALA A 195 38.95 4.06 -15.05
N GLU A 196 39.91 3.49 -15.77
CA GLU A 196 41.35 3.72 -15.53
C GLU A 196 41.78 5.15 -15.80
N GLU A 197 41.25 5.77 -16.87
CA GLU A 197 41.63 7.12 -17.29
C GLU A 197 41.01 8.19 -16.40
N TYR A 198 39.70 8.07 -16.08
CA TYR A 198 38.92 9.12 -15.42
C TYR A 198 38.38 8.75 -14.03
N GLY A 199 38.42 7.47 -13.66
CA GLY A 199 37.81 6.99 -12.42
C GLY A 199 38.73 7.18 -11.20
N THR A 200 38.09 7.48 -10.05
CA THR A 200 38.76 7.41 -8.75
C THR A 200 39.14 5.97 -8.40
N LEU A 201 40.12 5.77 -7.50
CA LEU A 201 40.51 4.45 -7.05
C LEU A 201 39.33 3.63 -6.52
N ASP A 202 38.48 4.26 -5.71
CA ASP A 202 37.27 3.63 -5.16
C ASP A 202 36.30 3.15 -6.25
N TYR A 203 36.11 3.97 -7.28
CA TYR A 203 35.22 3.63 -8.39
C TYR A 203 35.77 2.45 -9.20
N ARG A 204 37.09 2.45 -9.46
CA ARG A 204 37.78 1.34 -10.15
C ARG A 204 37.68 0.04 -9.38
N ALA A 205 37.96 0.08 -8.08
CA ALA A 205 37.80 -1.08 -7.20
C ALA A 205 36.35 -1.60 -7.17
N PHE A 206 35.39 -0.69 -7.03
CA PHE A 206 33.95 -1.02 -7.07
C PHE A 206 33.57 -1.70 -8.39
N LEU A 207 33.94 -1.10 -9.53
CA LEU A 207 33.62 -1.64 -10.86
C LEU A 207 34.24 -3.03 -11.07
N THR A 208 35.51 -3.20 -10.70
CA THR A 208 36.21 -4.47 -10.81
C THR A 208 35.53 -5.56 -9.98
N LEU A 209 35.24 -5.27 -8.71
CA LEU A 209 34.52 -6.20 -7.85
C LEU A 209 33.12 -6.50 -8.37
N ALA A 210 32.37 -5.48 -8.85
CA ALA A 210 31.04 -5.69 -9.37
C ALA A 210 31.01 -6.67 -10.55
N VAL A 211 31.95 -6.52 -11.46
CA VAL A 211 32.02 -7.35 -12.68
C VAL A 211 32.48 -8.77 -12.39
N TYR A 212 33.57 -8.91 -11.62
CA TYR A 212 34.16 -10.24 -11.41
C TYR A 212 33.48 -11.06 -10.31
N SER A 213 32.90 -10.43 -9.28
CA SER A 213 32.22 -11.16 -8.22
C SER A 213 30.74 -11.35 -8.44
N GLY A 214 30.12 -10.49 -9.26
CA GLY A 214 28.64 -10.43 -9.41
C GLY A 214 27.89 -9.99 -8.14
N PHE A 215 28.56 -9.40 -7.17
CA PHE A 215 27.94 -8.89 -5.95
C PHE A 215 26.96 -7.76 -6.26
N ARG A 216 25.90 -7.65 -5.46
CA ARG A 216 24.96 -6.53 -5.56
C ARG A 216 25.63 -5.24 -5.09
N SER A 217 25.22 -4.10 -5.65
CA SER A 217 25.80 -2.80 -5.29
C SER A 217 25.79 -2.53 -3.78
N GLY A 218 24.70 -2.88 -3.09
CA GLY A 218 24.64 -2.72 -1.63
C GLY A 218 25.55 -3.67 -0.86
N GLU A 219 25.83 -4.84 -1.39
CA GLU A 219 26.80 -5.80 -0.82
C GLU A 219 28.22 -5.25 -0.97
N LEU A 220 28.56 -4.74 -2.16
CA LEU A 220 29.86 -4.09 -2.42
C LEU A 220 30.10 -2.88 -1.52
N MET A 221 29.08 -2.01 -1.39
CA MET A 221 29.17 -0.83 -0.51
C MET A 221 29.24 -1.17 0.98
N GLY A 222 28.86 -2.39 1.34
CA GLY A 222 28.90 -2.91 2.71
C GLY A 222 30.16 -3.68 3.05
N LEU A 223 31.11 -3.88 2.12
CA LEU A 223 32.37 -4.61 2.37
C LEU A 223 33.26 -3.81 3.30
N GLU A 224 33.91 -4.54 4.20
CA GLU A 224 34.98 -4.05 5.08
C GLU A 224 36.24 -4.89 4.89
N TRP A 225 37.39 -4.32 5.21
CA TRP A 225 38.68 -5.03 5.07
C TRP A 225 38.73 -6.39 5.79
N LYS A 226 38.03 -6.51 6.92
CA LYS A 226 37.93 -7.78 7.67
C LYS A 226 37.12 -8.87 6.97
N ASP A 227 36.40 -8.54 5.88
CA ASP A 227 35.65 -9.50 5.09
C ASP A 227 36.51 -10.15 3.99
N ILE A 228 37.76 -9.69 3.83
CA ILE A 228 38.73 -10.21 2.87
C ILE A 228 39.71 -11.13 3.59
N ASP A 229 39.69 -12.39 3.21
CA ASP A 229 40.68 -13.39 3.64
C ASP A 229 41.77 -13.46 2.56
N TRP A 230 42.90 -12.83 2.85
CA TRP A 230 44.03 -12.74 1.93
C TRP A 230 44.78 -14.05 1.78
N ASP A 231 44.72 -14.91 2.78
CA ASP A 231 45.46 -16.20 2.77
C ASP A 231 44.74 -17.21 1.87
N ASN A 232 43.39 -17.18 1.89
CA ASN A 232 42.58 -18.10 1.10
C ASN A 232 42.00 -17.45 -0.17
N ASN A 233 42.24 -16.15 -0.43
CA ASN A 233 41.71 -15.38 -1.55
C ASN A 233 40.18 -15.39 -1.60
N VAL A 234 39.51 -15.21 -0.44
CA VAL A 234 38.07 -15.26 -0.30
C VAL A 234 37.51 -13.92 0.18
N ILE A 235 36.42 -13.47 -0.43
CA ILE A 235 35.64 -12.33 0.05
C ILE A 235 34.31 -12.85 0.61
N SER A 236 34.02 -12.54 1.86
CA SER A 236 32.81 -12.95 2.56
C SER A 236 31.78 -11.80 2.60
N VAL A 237 30.63 -11.97 1.95
CA VAL A 237 29.55 -10.99 2.01
C VAL A 237 28.72 -11.21 3.26
N ARG A 238 28.81 -10.31 4.25
CA ARG A 238 28.13 -10.44 5.55
C ARG A 238 27.04 -9.39 5.76
N ARG A 239 27.04 -8.31 4.99
CA ARG A 239 26.12 -7.17 5.16
C ARG A 239 25.81 -6.47 3.84
N THR A 240 24.79 -5.63 3.88
CA THR A 240 24.38 -4.79 2.76
C THR A 240 24.24 -3.36 3.27
N ALA A 241 24.93 -2.41 2.66
CA ALA A 241 24.69 -0.99 2.91
C ALA A 241 23.32 -0.57 2.40
N ASN A 242 22.62 0.25 3.18
CA ASN A 242 21.27 0.74 2.87
C ASN A 242 21.29 2.20 2.43
#